data_aa7d4654d0c8342b77387844f66eeecb
#
_entry.id   aa7d4654d0c8342b77387844f66eeecb
#
_cell.length_a   1.000
_cell.length_b   1.000
_cell.length_c   1.000
_cell.angle_alpha   90.00
_cell.angle_beta   90.00
_cell.angle_gamma   90.00
#
_symmetry.space_group_name_H-M   'P 1'
#
loop_
_entity.id
_entity.type
_entity.pdbx_description
1 polymer ?
#
loop_
_entity_poly.entity_id
_entity_poly.type
_entity_poly.pdbx_seq_one_letter_code
_entity_poly.pdbx_strand_id
1 'polypeptide(L)'
;MTIASYNIHKAVGSDGRCAPERILDVLDEMAADVALLQEADTRLGLRTSVLPDALLAARGWLAAPLGQQHHEGRAALGWHGNAILVRGEVRLTHSHRITLPCLEPRGAVLADIAHGNHVVRLVGAHLDLSGLARARQMNAIIDAVAKAPGNPPELVMGDFNEWRKGGAALAALARHWREVALGPSFPARLPIGRLDRAFAHHALHVAEAGVHASPLARVASDHLPIWLRLAA
;
A
#
# COMPACT_ATOMS: atom_id res chain seq x y z
N MET A 1 8.37 14.64 -0.95
CA MET A 1 7.58 13.69 -0.14
C MET A 1 7.85 12.29 -0.62
N THR A 2 8.20 11.37 0.29
CA THR A 2 8.49 9.95 -0.02
C THR A 2 7.29 9.07 0.35
N ILE A 3 6.80 8.31 -0.62
CA ILE A 3 5.65 7.41 -0.46
C ILE A 3 6.12 5.99 -0.68
N ALA A 4 5.90 5.11 0.31
CA ALA A 4 6.24 3.70 0.25
C ALA A 4 4.98 2.83 0.10
N SER A 5 5.10 1.69 -0.57
CA SER A 5 4.12 0.60 -0.50
C SER A 5 4.83 -0.67 -0.08
N TYR A 6 4.25 -1.38 0.90
CA TYR A 6 4.90 -2.51 1.52
C TYR A 6 3.91 -3.61 1.95
N ASN A 7 3.97 -4.76 1.32
CA ASN A 7 3.33 -5.96 1.85
C ASN A 7 4.17 -6.46 3.03
N ILE A 8 3.63 -6.35 4.24
CA ILE A 8 4.35 -6.61 5.49
C ILE A 8 4.21 -8.03 6.01
N HIS A 9 3.53 -8.91 5.26
CA HIS A 9 3.36 -10.31 5.60
C HIS A 9 2.99 -10.55 7.08
N LYS A 10 2.03 -9.78 7.60
CA LYS A 10 1.60 -9.84 9.02
C LYS A 10 2.72 -9.57 10.03
N ALA A 11 3.73 -8.78 9.63
CA ALA A 11 4.96 -8.53 10.36
C ALA A 11 5.79 -9.79 10.66
N VAL A 12 5.57 -10.87 9.89
CA VAL A 12 6.35 -12.11 9.98
C VAL A 12 7.46 -12.07 8.94
N GLY A 13 8.68 -12.03 9.43
CA GLY A 13 9.85 -11.99 8.58
C GLY A 13 10.14 -13.29 7.85
N SER A 14 11.07 -13.25 6.89
CA SER A 14 11.54 -14.43 6.17
C SER A 14 12.32 -15.43 7.08
N ASP A 15 12.59 -15.04 8.33
CA ASP A 15 13.12 -15.87 9.41
C ASP A 15 12.02 -16.52 10.29
N GLY A 16 10.75 -16.32 9.95
CA GLY A 16 9.59 -16.83 10.69
C GLY A 16 9.25 -16.08 11.99
N ARG A 17 9.95 -14.97 12.29
CA ARG A 17 9.72 -14.20 13.53
C ARG A 17 8.73 -13.07 13.25
N CYS A 18 7.71 -12.95 14.11
CA CYS A 18 6.83 -11.79 14.13
C CYS A 18 7.55 -10.64 14.86
N ALA A 19 7.82 -9.54 14.14
CA ALA A 19 8.54 -8.39 14.65
C ALA A 19 8.03 -7.09 14.00
N PRO A 20 6.94 -6.51 14.53
CA PRO A 20 6.34 -5.28 14.01
C PRO A 20 7.30 -4.09 13.93
N GLU A 21 8.25 -4.01 14.86
CA GLU A 21 9.28 -2.96 14.90
C GLU A 21 10.12 -2.93 13.63
N ARG A 22 10.48 -4.11 13.09
CA ARG A 22 11.28 -4.22 11.86
C ARG A 22 10.60 -3.56 10.66
N ILE A 23 9.28 -3.63 10.60
CA ILE A 23 8.51 -3.00 9.53
C ILE A 23 8.69 -1.48 9.58
N LEU A 24 8.58 -0.90 10.78
CA LEU A 24 8.75 0.54 10.96
C LEU A 24 10.22 0.97 10.77
N ASP A 25 11.18 0.15 11.20
CA ASP A 25 12.60 0.40 10.96
C ASP A 25 12.92 0.44 9.46
N VAL A 26 12.32 -0.45 8.65
CA VAL A 26 12.44 -0.42 7.18
C VAL A 26 11.83 0.84 6.57
N LEU A 27 10.67 1.29 7.08
CA LEU A 27 10.06 2.57 6.65
C LEU A 27 10.92 3.78 7.04
N ASP A 28 11.63 3.70 8.18
CA ASP A 28 12.56 4.75 8.62
C ASP A 28 13.83 4.79 7.76
N GLU A 29 14.38 3.63 7.34
CA GLU A 29 15.49 3.58 6.38
C GLU A 29 15.19 4.32 5.07
N MET A 30 13.92 4.30 4.63
CA MET A 30 13.47 5.00 3.42
C MET A 30 13.12 6.46 3.66
N ALA A 31 13.13 6.94 4.91
CA ALA A 31 12.57 8.24 5.30
C ALA A 31 11.15 8.43 4.71
N ALA A 32 10.31 7.40 4.78
CA ALA A 32 8.98 7.44 4.20
C ALA A 32 8.08 8.39 4.98
N ASP A 33 7.40 9.31 4.29
CA ASP A 33 6.39 10.20 4.86
C ASP A 33 5.01 9.57 4.87
N VAL A 34 4.78 8.66 3.91
CA VAL A 34 3.53 7.91 3.72
C VAL A 34 3.84 6.45 3.47
N ALA A 35 3.07 5.54 4.06
CA ALA A 35 3.15 4.11 3.81
C ALA A 35 1.78 3.51 3.49
N LEU A 36 1.69 2.85 2.33
CA LEU A 36 0.56 2.02 1.93
C LEU A 36 0.92 0.56 2.23
N LEU A 37 0.30 0.00 3.27
CA LEU A 37 0.62 -1.34 3.76
C LEU A 37 -0.37 -2.36 3.23
N GLN A 38 0.11 -3.58 2.99
CA GLN A 38 -0.69 -4.76 2.73
C GLN A 38 -0.38 -5.83 3.78
N GLU A 39 -1.32 -6.72 4.04
CA GLU A 39 -1.27 -7.73 5.10
C GLU A 39 -1.01 -7.17 6.51
N ALA A 40 -1.53 -5.98 6.80
CA ALA A 40 -1.38 -5.31 8.09
C ALA A 40 -2.34 -5.83 9.18
N ASP A 41 -3.01 -6.96 8.95
CA ASP A 41 -3.91 -7.62 9.89
C ASP A 41 -3.71 -9.15 9.92
N THR A 42 -4.35 -9.81 10.88
CA THR A 42 -4.26 -11.27 11.05
C THR A 42 -5.03 -12.08 10.00
N ARG A 43 -5.58 -11.46 8.96
CA ARG A 43 -6.34 -12.04 7.83
C ARG A 43 -7.58 -12.83 8.20
N LEU A 44 -7.56 -13.62 9.25
CA LEU A 44 -8.65 -14.47 9.71
C LEU A 44 -9.13 -14.06 11.10
N GLY A 45 -10.35 -14.41 11.44
CA GLY A 45 -10.96 -14.07 12.74
C GLY A 45 -11.25 -12.59 12.88
N LEU A 46 -10.84 -11.98 13.97
CA LEU A 46 -11.08 -10.58 14.32
C LEU A 46 -10.29 -9.57 13.47
N ARG A 47 -9.42 -10.04 12.58
CA ARG A 47 -8.56 -9.21 11.71
C ARG A 47 -7.82 -8.11 12.50
N THR A 48 -7.29 -8.48 13.65
CA THR A 48 -6.55 -7.56 14.52
C THR A 48 -5.33 -6.99 13.78
N SER A 49 -5.05 -5.71 13.98
CA SER A 49 -3.81 -5.08 13.52
C SER A 49 -2.58 -5.84 14.01
N VAL A 50 -1.61 -6.03 13.13
CA VAL A 50 -0.30 -6.60 13.49
C VAL A 50 0.69 -5.50 13.91
N LEU A 51 0.36 -4.23 13.68
CA LEU A 51 1.13 -3.08 14.15
C LEU A 51 0.36 -2.42 15.30
N PRO A 52 0.86 -2.51 16.55
CA PRO A 52 0.21 -1.89 17.70
C PRO A 52 0.11 -0.37 17.57
N ASP A 53 -1.04 0.21 17.94
CA ASP A 53 -1.26 1.67 17.89
C ASP A 53 -0.21 2.44 18.70
N ALA A 54 0.19 1.92 19.86
CA ALA A 54 1.23 2.52 20.68
C ALA A 54 2.59 2.57 19.97
N LEU A 55 2.91 1.53 19.18
CA LEU A 55 4.14 1.48 18.39
C LEU A 55 4.11 2.48 17.23
N LEU A 56 2.97 2.59 16.54
CA LEU A 56 2.76 3.58 15.47
C LEU A 56 2.91 5.00 16.03
N ALA A 57 2.21 5.30 17.14
CA ALA A 57 2.26 6.60 17.79
C ALA A 57 3.68 6.96 18.24
N ALA A 58 4.43 6.02 18.83
CA ALA A 58 5.82 6.23 19.26
C ALA A 58 6.77 6.57 18.11
N ARG A 59 6.44 6.15 16.89
CA ARG A 59 7.20 6.46 15.66
C ARG A 59 6.58 7.61 14.83
N GLY A 60 5.59 8.33 15.40
CA GLY A 60 4.93 9.46 14.76
C GLY A 60 4.01 9.11 13.59
N TRP A 61 3.62 7.84 13.45
CA TRP A 61 2.69 7.41 12.42
C TRP A 61 1.24 7.58 12.86
N LEU A 62 0.41 8.08 11.94
CA LEU A 62 -1.04 8.18 12.05
C LEU A 62 -1.69 7.33 10.96
N ALA A 63 -2.60 6.44 11.33
CA ALA A 63 -3.36 5.63 10.39
C ALA A 63 -4.57 6.39 9.84
N ALA A 64 -4.87 6.22 8.55
CA ALA A 64 -6.07 6.74 7.94
C ALA A 64 -7.32 6.11 8.57
N PRO A 65 -8.33 6.89 8.99
CA PRO A 65 -9.56 6.39 9.60
C PRO A 65 -10.47 5.77 8.52
N LEU A 66 -10.38 4.46 8.32
CA LEU A 66 -11.11 3.73 7.29
C LEU A 66 -12.42 3.08 7.79
N GLY A 67 -12.99 3.59 8.88
CA GLY A 67 -14.19 3.02 9.48
C GLY A 67 -13.90 1.64 10.09
N GLN A 68 -13.10 1.62 11.13
CA GLN A 68 -12.63 0.43 11.82
C GLN A 68 -13.82 -0.44 12.30
N GLN A 69 -13.79 -1.73 12.00
CA GLN A 69 -14.66 -2.69 12.66
C GLN A 69 -14.06 -2.98 14.03
N HIS A 70 -14.61 -2.35 15.06
CA HIS A 70 -14.28 -2.67 16.44
C HIS A 70 -14.97 -3.97 16.84
N HIS A 71 -14.23 -5.08 16.90
CA HIS A 71 -14.65 -6.26 17.60
C HIS A 71 -13.88 -6.33 18.94
N GLU A 72 -14.59 -6.27 20.05
CA GLU A 72 -14.05 -6.45 21.42
C GLU A 72 -12.82 -5.59 21.77
N GLY A 73 -12.82 -4.31 21.38
CA GLY A 73 -11.74 -3.37 21.69
C GLY A 73 -10.44 -3.56 20.93
N ARG A 74 -10.41 -4.43 19.91
CA ARG A 74 -9.28 -4.62 19.00
C ARG A 74 -9.65 -4.12 17.61
N ALA A 75 -9.05 -3.03 17.21
CA ALA A 75 -9.31 -2.41 15.91
C ALA A 75 -8.42 -3.02 14.81
N ALA A 76 -8.99 -3.24 13.62
CA ALA A 76 -8.20 -3.42 12.42
C ALA A 76 -7.53 -2.09 12.04
N LEU A 77 -6.27 -2.12 11.65
CA LEU A 77 -5.54 -0.91 11.26
C LEU A 77 -6.13 -0.25 10.00
N GLY A 78 -6.78 -1.03 9.14
CA GLY A 78 -7.29 -0.58 7.87
C GLY A 78 -8.45 -1.45 7.35
N TRP A 79 -8.44 -1.76 6.05
CA TRP A 79 -9.48 -2.54 5.40
C TRP A 79 -8.91 -3.76 4.68
N HIS A 80 -9.30 -4.97 5.11
CA HIS A 80 -8.81 -6.24 4.57
C HIS A 80 -7.28 -6.31 4.47
N GLY A 81 -6.58 -5.88 5.52
CA GLY A 81 -5.12 -5.86 5.60
C GLY A 81 -4.45 -4.70 4.87
N ASN A 82 -5.21 -3.85 4.16
CA ASN A 82 -4.67 -2.64 3.56
C ASN A 82 -4.83 -1.47 4.53
N ALA A 83 -3.74 -0.71 4.73
CA ALA A 83 -3.74 0.49 5.57
C ALA A 83 -2.94 1.61 4.89
N ILE A 84 -3.28 2.85 5.21
CA ILE A 84 -2.48 4.03 4.84
C ILE A 84 -2.03 4.69 6.13
N LEU A 85 -0.73 4.87 6.26
CA LEU A 85 -0.09 5.58 7.35
C LEU A 85 0.53 6.87 6.81
N VAL A 86 0.46 7.93 7.60
CA VAL A 86 1.12 9.21 7.32
C VAL A 86 1.88 9.67 8.54
N ARG A 87 2.95 10.49 8.34
CA ARG A 87 3.68 11.13 9.42
C ARG A 87 4.19 12.51 9.04
N GLY A 88 4.75 13.22 10.01
CA GLY A 88 5.33 14.53 9.82
C GLY A 88 4.30 15.58 9.41
N GLU A 89 4.57 16.30 8.32
CA GLU A 89 3.71 17.37 7.82
C GLU A 89 2.58 16.90 6.89
N VAL A 90 2.51 15.59 6.62
CA VAL A 90 1.46 15.02 5.76
C VAL A 90 0.14 14.98 6.53
N ARG A 91 -0.90 15.57 5.97
CA ARG A 91 -2.25 15.59 6.54
C ARG A 91 -3.20 14.74 5.72
N LEU A 92 -3.98 13.90 6.39
CA LEU A 92 -5.11 13.19 5.80
C LEU A 92 -6.31 14.15 5.71
N THR A 93 -6.88 14.30 4.51
CA THR A 93 -8.05 15.17 4.28
C THR A 93 -9.31 14.37 4.01
N HIS A 94 -9.17 13.19 3.43
CA HIS A 94 -10.26 12.25 3.16
C HIS A 94 -9.72 10.82 3.22
N SER A 95 -10.55 9.87 3.64
CA SER A 95 -10.22 8.45 3.56
C SER A 95 -11.44 7.59 3.32
N HIS A 96 -11.28 6.51 2.55
CA HIS A 96 -12.36 5.67 2.11
C HIS A 96 -11.87 4.25 1.86
N ARG A 97 -12.70 3.26 2.22
CA ARG A 97 -12.47 1.86 1.89
C ARG A 97 -13.09 1.53 0.54
N ILE A 98 -12.40 0.75 -0.27
CA ILE A 98 -12.91 0.25 -1.54
C ILE A 98 -13.18 -1.25 -1.38
N THR A 99 -14.45 -1.63 -1.47
CA THR A 99 -14.83 -3.05 -1.49
C THR A 99 -14.56 -3.62 -2.87
N LEU A 100 -13.76 -4.67 -2.92
CA LEU A 100 -13.39 -5.34 -4.16
C LEU A 100 -14.23 -6.62 -4.37
N PRO A 101 -14.63 -6.95 -5.60
CA PRO A 101 -15.19 -8.25 -5.91
C PRO A 101 -14.10 -9.33 -5.73
N CYS A 102 -14.26 -10.24 -4.78
CA CYS A 102 -13.21 -11.20 -4.44
C CYS A 102 -13.80 -12.55 -3.99
N LEU A 103 -13.05 -13.62 -4.20
CA LEU A 103 -13.31 -14.94 -3.61
C LEU A 103 -12.70 -15.03 -2.21
N GLU A 104 -11.55 -14.40 -2.00
CA GLU A 104 -10.91 -14.22 -0.69
C GLU A 104 -11.06 -12.76 -0.24
N PRO A 105 -11.12 -12.48 1.08
CA PRO A 105 -11.24 -11.12 1.58
C PRO A 105 -10.05 -10.24 1.15
N ARG A 106 -10.20 -9.55 0.03
CA ARG A 106 -9.28 -8.56 -0.52
C ARG A 106 -9.95 -7.20 -0.52
N GLY A 107 -9.18 -6.15 -0.48
CA GLY A 107 -9.67 -4.78 -0.46
C GLY A 107 -8.67 -3.80 -1.03
N ALA A 108 -9.14 -2.58 -1.19
CA ALA A 108 -8.28 -1.43 -1.42
C ALA A 108 -8.72 -0.29 -0.50
N VAL A 109 -7.83 0.63 -0.28
CA VAL A 109 -8.04 1.82 0.54
C VAL A 109 -7.66 3.06 -0.24
N LEU A 110 -8.45 4.11 -0.09
CA LEU A 110 -8.21 5.40 -0.72
C LEU A 110 -8.02 6.44 0.38
N ALA A 111 -7.05 7.33 0.22
CA ALA A 111 -6.95 8.52 1.04
C ALA A 111 -6.45 9.71 0.21
N ASP A 112 -7.03 10.87 0.45
CA ASP A 112 -6.49 12.13 -0.03
C ASP A 112 -5.59 12.70 1.06
N ILE A 113 -4.36 13.04 0.66
CA ILE A 113 -3.35 13.63 1.54
C ILE A 113 -2.98 15.03 1.05
N ALA A 114 -2.64 15.91 1.98
CA ALA A 114 -2.08 17.22 1.70
C ALA A 114 -0.68 17.33 2.32
N HIS A 115 0.27 17.85 1.54
CA HIS A 115 1.63 18.16 1.96
C HIS A 115 2.09 19.45 1.29
N GLY A 116 2.35 20.49 2.08
CA GLY A 116 2.54 21.84 1.54
C GLY A 116 1.30 22.28 0.74
N ASN A 117 1.51 22.68 -0.51
CA ASN A 117 0.45 23.11 -1.44
C ASN A 117 -0.08 21.96 -2.33
N HIS A 118 0.40 20.73 -2.14
CA HIS A 118 0.04 19.60 -2.97
C HIS A 118 -1.04 18.74 -2.30
N VAL A 119 -2.03 18.34 -3.07
CA VAL A 119 -3.02 17.33 -2.69
C VAL A 119 -2.85 16.14 -3.63
N VAL A 120 -2.74 14.95 -3.08
CA VAL A 120 -2.59 13.69 -3.85
C VAL A 120 -3.58 12.67 -3.33
N ARG A 121 -4.26 11.99 -4.24
CA ARG A 121 -5.10 10.81 -3.93
C ARG A 121 -4.27 9.56 -3.98
N LEU A 122 -4.21 8.86 -2.88
CA LEU A 122 -3.50 7.59 -2.74
C LEU A 122 -4.49 6.43 -2.76
N VAL A 123 -4.16 5.38 -3.50
CA VAL A 123 -4.90 4.12 -3.48
C VAL A 123 -3.91 3.00 -3.17
N GLY A 124 -4.10 2.36 -2.02
CA GLY A 124 -3.37 1.16 -1.60
C GLY A 124 -4.21 -0.08 -1.89
N ALA A 125 -3.65 -1.07 -2.59
CA ALA A 125 -4.38 -2.26 -2.99
C ALA A 125 -3.57 -3.55 -2.74
N HIS A 126 -4.29 -4.62 -2.35
CA HIS A 126 -3.79 -5.97 -2.37
C HIS A 126 -4.75 -6.84 -3.17
N LEU A 127 -4.34 -7.25 -4.37
CA LEU A 127 -5.21 -7.93 -5.31
C LEU A 127 -5.22 -9.45 -5.14
N ASP A 128 -6.20 -10.08 -5.77
CA ASP A 128 -6.38 -11.53 -5.77
C ASP A 128 -5.29 -12.26 -6.57
N LEU A 129 -5.09 -13.54 -6.29
CA LEU A 129 -4.20 -14.43 -7.04
C LEU A 129 -4.76 -14.82 -8.41
N SER A 130 -6.09 -14.78 -8.58
CA SER A 130 -6.76 -15.08 -9.84
C SER A 130 -6.69 -13.91 -10.82
N GLY A 131 -6.21 -14.12 -12.04
CA GLY A 131 -6.13 -13.07 -13.07
C GLY A 131 -7.50 -12.47 -13.46
N LEU A 132 -8.56 -13.30 -13.46
CA LEU A 132 -9.91 -12.82 -13.73
C LEU A 132 -10.46 -11.96 -12.59
N ALA A 133 -10.21 -12.36 -11.34
CA ALA A 133 -10.58 -11.56 -10.18
C ALA A 133 -9.82 -10.23 -10.19
N ARG A 134 -8.51 -10.23 -10.43
CA ARG A 134 -7.71 -9.00 -10.53
C ARG A 134 -8.25 -8.01 -11.55
N ALA A 135 -8.64 -8.48 -12.75
CA ALA A 135 -9.20 -7.59 -13.77
C ALA A 135 -10.50 -6.90 -13.31
N ARG A 136 -11.39 -7.63 -12.61
CA ARG A 136 -12.62 -7.08 -12.02
C ARG A 136 -12.30 -6.10 -10.88
N GLN A 137 -11.33 -6.44 -10.04
CA GLN A 137 -10.87 -5.60 -8.93
C GLN A 137 -10.28 -4.29 -9.42
N MET A 138 -9.51 -4.31 -10.51
CA MET A 138 -8.96 -3.09 -11.11
C MET A 138 -10.07 -2.15 -11.61
N ASN A 139 -11.08 -2.68 -12.28
CA ASN A 139 -12.22 -1.88 -12.71
C ASN A 139 -12.95 -1.27 -11.51
N ALA A 140 -13.14 -2.03 -10.43
CA ALA A 140 -13.76 -1.51 -9.21
C ALA A 140 -12.95 -0.38 -8.56
N ILE A 141 -11.60 -0.44 -8.61
CA ILE A 141 -10.72 0.63 -8.15
C ILE A 141 -10.87 1.87 -9.04
N ILE A 142 -10.83 1.71 -10.37
CA ILE A 142 -11.02 2.81 -11.33
C ILE A 142 -12.36 3.50 -11.09
N ASP A 143 -13.43 2.74 -10.96
CA ASP A 143 -14.78 3.25 -10.69
C ASP A 143 -14.87 3.99 -9.35
N ALA A 144 -14.21 3.47 -8.31
CA ALA A 144 -14.20 4.10 -6.99
C ALA A 144 -13.44 5.42 -7.00
N VAL A 145 -12.31 5.49 -7.69
CA VAL A 145 -11.52 6.71 -7.86
C VAL A 145 -12.34 7.76 -8.63
N ALA A 146 -12.99 7.37 -9.72
CA ALA A 146 -13.81 8.27 -10.53
C ALA A 146 -15.04 8.84 -9.78
N LYS A 147 -15.56 8.10 -8.79
CA LYS A 147 -16.71 8.51 -7.95
C LYS A 147 -16.31 9.31 -6.71
N ALA A 148 -15.04 9.29 -6.35
CA ALA A 148 -14.56 9.98 -5.16
C ALA A 148 -14.61 11.51 -5.34
N PRO A 149 -14.95 12.29 -4.29
CA PRO A 149 -15.13 13.73 -4.40
C PRO A 149 -13.80 14.42 -4.76
N GLY A 150 -13.89 15.52 -5.51
CA GLY A 150 -12.72 16.25 -5.99
C GLY A 150 -11.99 15.49 -7.09
N ASN A 151 -10.91 16.05 -7.59
CA ASN A 151 -10.10 15.47 -8.67
C ASN A 151 -8.60 15.72 -8.46
N PRO A 152 -8.04 15.37 -7.27
CA PRO A 152 -6.61 15.47 -7.10
C PRO A 152 -5.90 14.40 -7.94
N PRO A 153 -4.64 14.63 -8.37
CA PRO A 153 -3.89 13.62 -9.10
C PRO A 153 -3.68 12.36 -8.25
N GLU A 154 -3.82 11.20 -8.88
CA GLU A 154 -3.86 9.90 -8.21
C GLU A 154 -2.53 9.16 -8.28
N LEU A 155 -2.26 8.38 -7.22
CA LEU A 155 -1.19 7.40 -7.14
C LEU A 155 -1.76 6.08 -6.63
N VAL A 156 -1.71 5.04 -7.45
CA VAL A 156 -2.19 3.69 -7.12
C VAL A 156 -0.97 2.80 -6.90
N MET A 157 -0.83 2.23 -5.70
CA MET A 157 0.31 1.37 -5.34
C MET A 157 -0.17 0.15 -4.57
N GLY A 158 0.62 -0.93 -4.60
CA GLY A 158 0.35 -2.11 -3.80
C GLY A 158 0.89 -3.40 -4.38
N ASP A 159 0.51 -4.50 -3.75
CA ASP A 159 0.74 -5.85 -4.23
C ASP A 159 -0.38 -6.26 -5.20
N PHE A 160 -0.07 -6.29 -6.49
CA PHE A 160 -1.03 -6.61 -7.54
C PHE A 160 -1.05 -8.10 -7.89
N ASN A 161 -0.19 -8.91 -7.29
CA ASN A 161 -0.12 -10.35 -7.54
C ASN A 161 -0.06 -10.73 -9.04
N GLU A 162 0.43 -9.82 -9.91
CA GLU A 162 0.49 -10.03 -11.34
C GLU A 162 1.93 -10.32 -11.80
N TRP A 163 2.16 -11.57 -12.14
CA TRP A 163 3.44 -12.06 -12.62
C TRP A 163 3.71 -11.72 -14.09
N ARG A 164 2.65 -11.55 -14.89
CA ARG A 164 2.78 -11.32 -16.33
C ARG A 164 2.99 -9.85 -16.64
N LYS A 165 3.92 -9.57 -17.54
CA LYS A 165 4.01 -8.25 -18.16
C LYS A 165 2.80 -8.09 -19.10
N GLY A 166 2.00 -7.03 -18.90
CA GLY A 166 0.86 -6.75 -19.78
C GLY A 166 -0.39 -7.59 -19.49
N GLY A 167 -0.57 -8.13 -18.29
CA GLY A 167 -1.83 -8.75 -17.87
C GLY A 167 -3.02 -7.80 -18.02
N ALA A 168 -4.23 -8.34 -18.23
CA ALA A 168 -5.44 -7.54 -18.47
C ALA A 168 -5.71 -6.51 -17.35
N ALA A 169 -5.39 -6.85 -16.11
CA ALA A 169 -5.49 -5.95 -14.96
C ALA A 169 -4.57 -4.73 -15.11
N LEU A 170 -3.31 -4.94 -15.47
CA LEU A 170 -2.34 -3.85 -15.66
C LEU A 170 -2.68 -3.00 -16.87
N ALA A 171 -3.16 -3.63 -17.96
CA ALA A 171 -3.60 -2.91 -19.16
C ALA A 171 -4.81 -2.00 -18.89
N ALA A 172 -5.70 -2.37 -17.95
CA ALA A 172 -6.81 -1.53 -17.52
C ALA A 172 -6.30 -0.26 -16.82
N LEU A 173 -5.35 -0.39 -15.89
CA LEU A 173 -4.74 0.75 -15.19
C LEU A 173 -3.95 1.66 -16.13
N ALA A 174 -3.18 1.10 -17.06
CA ALA A 174 -2.35 1.85 -17.99
C ALA A 174 -3.12 2.79 -18.93
N ARG A 175 -4.44 2.66 -19.02
CA ARG A 175 -5.31 3.61 -19.74
C ARG A 175 -5.58 4.89 -18.96
N HIS A 176 -5.45 4.84 -17.62
CA HIS A 176 -5.77 5.95 -16.72
C HIS A 176 -4.53 6.56 -16.10
N TRP A 177 -3.51 5.74 -15.83
CA TRP A 177 -2.30 6.14 -15.12
C TRP A 177 -1.06 5.59 -15.82
N ARG A 178 0.05 6.28 -15.65
CA ARG A 178 1.37 5.86 -16.13
C ARG A 178 1.99 4.87 -15.13
N GLU A 179 2.38 3.68 -15.58
CA GLU A 179 3.16 2.75 -14.75
C GLU A 179 4.53 3.35 -14.42
N VAL A 180 4.89 3.34 -13.14
CA VAL A 180 6.22 3.73 -12.68
C VAL A 180 7.15 2.54 -12.81
N ALA A 181 8.28 2.72 -13.48
CA ALA A 181 9.26 1.64 -13.69
C ALA A 181 9.95 1.28 -12.38
N LEU A 182 9.70 0.06 -11.87
CA LEU A 182 10.26 -0.47 -10.64
C LEU A 182 10.95 -1.81 -10.90
N GLY A 183 11.88 -2.17 -10.02
CA GLY A 183 12.52 -3.49 -9.99
C GLY A 183 11.62 -4.59 -9.45
N PRO A 184 12.12 -5.84 -9.39
CA PRO A 184 11.44 -6.93 -8.71
C PRO A 184 11.49 -6.75 -7.19
N SER A 185 10.40 -7.15 -6.49
CA SER A 185 10.21 -7.00 -5.05
C SER A 185 10.01 -8.33 -4.32
N PHE A 186 9.68 -9.40 -5.05
CA PHE A 186 9.33 -10.71 -4.48
C PHE A 186 10.14 -11.85 -5.10
N PRO A 187 10.57 -12.88 -4.33
CA PRO A 187 10.61 -12.87 -2.87
C PRO A 187 11.75 -11.98 -2.35
N ALA A 188 11.61 -11.42 -1.16
CA ALA A 188 12.54 -10.41 -0.61
C ALA A 188 14.01 -10.85 -0.59
N ARG A 189 14.29 -12.14 -0.33
CA ARG A 189 15.66 -12.68 -0.27
C ARG A 189 16.33 -12.71 -1.65
N LEU A 190 15.58 -13.03 -2.71
CA LEU A 190 16.07 -13.10 -4.09
C LEU A 190 14.96 -12.59 -5.02
N PRO A 191 14.81 -11.29 -5.19
CA PRO A 191 13.68 -10.72 -5.89
C PRO A 191 13.75 -10.99 -7.40
N ILE A 192 12.72 -11.67 -7.92
CA ILE A 192 12.54 -12.00 -9.34
C ILE A 192 11.17 -11.56 -9.86
N GLY A 193 10.16 -11.51 -8.98
CA GLY A 193 8.79 -11.10 -9.30
C GLY A 193 8.55 -9.61 -9.06
N ARG A 194 7.87 -8.96 -10.01
CA ARG A 194 7.39 -7.58 -9.88
C ARG A 194 5.92 -7.60 -9.47
N LEU A 195 5.63 -8.06 -8.25
CA LEU A 195 4.27 -8.15 -7.74
C LEU A 195 3.79 -6.80 -7.21
N ASP A 196 4.70 -6.04 -6.59
CA ASP A 196 4.44 -4.70 -6.11
C ASP A 196 4.66 -3.69 -7.24
N ARG A 197 3.66 -2.83 -7.45
CA ARG A 197 3.63 -1.88 -8.56
C ARG A 197 3.12 -0.52 -8.13
N ALA A 198 3.44 0.49 -8.94
CA ALA A 198 2.94 1.85 -8.79
C ALA A 198 2.47 2.39 -10.14
N PHE A 199 1.33 3.08 -10.12
CA PHE A 199 0.73 3.78 -11.24
C PHE A 199 0.41 5.20 -10.82
N ALA A 200 0.95 6.18 -11.55
CA ALA A 200 0.84 7.60 -11.22
C ALA A 200 0.05 8.36 -12.28
N HIS A 201 -0.81 9.28 -11.85
CA HIS A 201 -1.45 10.26 -12.73
C HIS A 201 -0.40 11.06 -13.49
N HIS A 202 -0.68 11.45 -14.73
CA HIS A 202 0.27 12.13 -15.61
C HIS A 202 0.74 13.48 -15.05
N ALA A 203 -0.06 14.13 -14.21
CA ALA A 203 0.28 15.38 -13.53
C ALA A 203 1.24 15.20 -12.35
N LEU A 204 1.46 13.97 -11.85
CA LEU A 204 2.41 13.73 -10.77
C LEU A 204 3.83 13.63 -11.31
N HIS A 205 4.68 14.51 -10.83
CA HIS A 205 6.10 14.45 -11.14
C HIS A 205 6.82 13.53 -10.13
N VAL A 206 7.11 12.30 -10.57
CA VAL A 206 7.92 11.33 -9.81
C VAL A 206 9.38 11.62 -10.09
N ALA A 207 10.09 12.16 -9.10
CA ALA A 207 11.51 12.50 -9.21
C ALA A 207 12.40 11.25 -9.16
N GLU A 208 12.08 10.33 -8.24
CA GLU A 208 12.81 9.08 -8.03
C GLU A 208 11.83 7.97 -7.65
N ALA A 209 12.18 6.73 -7.99
CA ALA A 209 11.43 5.56 -7.58
C ALA A 209 12.33 4.33 -7.54
N GLY A 210 12.01 3.36 -6.70
CA GLY A 210 12.82 2.15 -6.58
C GLY A 210 12.21 1.08 -5.68
N VAL A 211 13.01 0.03 -5.48
CA VAL A 211 12.79 -1.04 -4.52
C VAL A 211 13.83 -0.90 -3.42
N HIS A 212 13.40 -0.90 -2.17
CA HIS A 212 14.33 -0.81 -1.05
C HIS A 212 14.77 -2.20 -0.63
N ALA A 213 16.07 -2.51 -0.80
CA ALA A 213 16.63 -3.85 -0.66
C ALA A 213 17.74 -3.91 0.40
N SER A 214 17.56 -3.24 1.53
CA SER A 214 18.50 -3.30 2.66
C SER A 214 18.60 -4.72 3.26
N PRO A 215 19.64 -5.04 4.03
CA PRO A 215 19.71 -6.28 4.78
C PRO A 215 18.51 -6.50 5.70
N LEU A 216 18.00 -5.43 6.31
CA LEU A 216 16.81 -5.47 7.17
C LEU A 216 15.54 -5.76 6.35
N ALA A 217 15.31 -5.06 5.25
CA ALA A 217 14.15 -5.27 4.39
C ALA A 217 14.06 -6.70 3.86
N ARG A 218 15.19 -7.35 3.56
CA ARG A 218 15.23 -8.76 3.10
C ARG A 218 14.81 -9.78 4.15
N VAL A 219 14.78 -9.37 5.42
CA VAL A 219 14.40 -10.25 6.53
C VAL A 219 13.05 -9.87 7.12
N ALA A 220 12.65 -8.60 7.05
CA ALA A 220 11.46 -8.08 7.72
C ALA A 220 10.14 -8.59 7.14
N SER A 221 10.09 -8.90 5.84
CA SER A 221 8.93 -9.48 5.15
C SER A 221 9.39 -10.42 4.04
N ASP A 222 8.47 -11.12 3.38
CA ASP A 222 8.71 -11.88 2.14
C ASP A 222 8.65 -11.00 0.88
N HIS A 223 8.17 -9.75 0.98
CA HIS A 223 8.26 -8.71 -0.04
C HIS A 223 9.29 -7.65 0.34
N LEU A 224 9.91 -7.01 -0.66
CA LEU A 224 10.63 -5.76 -0.50
C LEU A 224 9.70 -4.58 -0.73
N PRO A 225 9.79 -3.50 0.07
CA PRO A 225 8.99 -2.31 -0.19
C PRO A 225 9.40 -1.61 -1.48
N ILE A 226 8.41 -1.10 -2.19
CA ILE A 226 8.61 -0.15 -3.29
C ILE A 226 8.38 1.27 -2.78
N TRP A 227 9.07 2.22 -3.36
CA TRP A 227 8.94 3.61 -2.98
C TRP A 227 9.05 4.54 -4.18
N LEU A 228 8.49 5.72 -4.03
CA LEU A 228 8.70 6.83 -4.95
C LEU A 228 8.78 8.15 -4.18
N ARG A 229 9.50 9.10 -4.78
CA ARG A 229 9.61 10.48 -4.29
C ARG A 229 8.91 11.40 -5.29
N LEU A 230 7.88 12.09 -4.80
CA LEU A 230 7.27 13.17 -5.57
C LEU A 230 8.13 14.43 -5.45
N ALA A 231 8.31 15.12 -6.57
CA ALA A 231 8.92 16.44 -6.55
C ALA A 231 8.07 17.43 -5.74
N ALA A 232 8.73 18.44 -5.20
CA ALA A 232 8.08 19.54 -4.50
C ALA A 232 7.31 20.43 -5.48
#